data_3f2fb256cb48956cdeba5a4698a72a98
#
_entry.id   3f2fb256cb48956cdeba5a4698a72a98
#
_cell.length_a   1.000
_cell.length_b   1.000
_cell.length_c   1.000
_cell.angle_alpha   90.00
_cell.angle_beta   90.00
_cell.angle_gamma   90.00
#
_symmetry.space_group_name_H-M   'P 1'
#
loop_
_entity.id
_entity.type
_entity.pdbx_description
1 polymer ?
#
loop_
_entity_poly.entity_id
_entity_poly.type
_entity_poly.pdbx_seq_one_letter_code
_entity_poly.pdbx_strand_id
1 'polypeptide(L)'
;MVEDLREFMQEQELSSAYLLGHSMGGKTAMFFAVTYPSLVDKLIVVDIAPKAYPPGHDDIFAALFALDLRSLRTRQEADAALAPSIPDLALRQFLLKNLEREASGTFRWRIALETIHKNYGEILKGIEPSRTFDEPALFIRSENSDYIRDRDTAPLTSVFPRARIITVPGTGHWIHAEAPREFARVVVDFLA
;
A
#
# COMPACT_ATOMS: atom_id res chain seq x y z
N MET A 1 9.48 -4.15 -7.30
CA MET A 1 9.23 -3.61 -5.93
C MET A 1 9.97 -4.40 -4.84
N VAL A 2 9.92 -5.74 -4.79
CA VAL A 2 10.66 -6.52 -3.77
C VAL A 2 12.17 -6.38 -3.99
N GLU A 3 12.64 -6.59 -5.21
CA GLU A 3 14.04 -6.42 -5.56
C GLU A 3 14.54 -4.97 -5.42
N ASP A 4 13.68 -3.99 -5.75
CA ASP A 4 14.01 -2.57 -5.58
C ASP A 4 14.22 -2.22 -4.08
N LEU A 5 13.40 -2.81 -3.19
CA LEU A 5 13.57 -2.66 -1.74
C LEU A 5 14.86 -3.32 -1.26
N ARG A 6 15.20 -4.50 -1.79
CA ARG A 6 16.45 -5.17 -1.48
C ARG A 6 17.65 -4.35 -1.91
N GLU A 7 17.65 -3.84 -3.14
CA GLU A 7 18.70 -2.97 -3.69
C GLU A 7 18.85 -1.71 -2.82
N PHE A 8 17.74 -1.05 -2.47
CA PHE A 8 17.75 0.09 -1.56
C PHE A 8 18.39 -0.24 -0.20
N MET A 9 18.05 -1.38 0.42
CA MET A 9 18.66 -1.79 1.70
C MET A 9 20.18 -2.03 1.54
N GLN A 10 20.60 -2.63 0.43
CA GLN A 10 22.01 -2.84 0.13
C GLN A 10 22.76 -1.51 -0.07
N GLU A 11 22.21 -0.57 -0.83
CA GLU A 11 22.78 0.76 -1.02
C GLU A 11 22.89 1.57 0.27
N GLN A 12 21.93 1.35 1.21
CA GLN A 12 21.94 1.99 2.52
C GLN A 12 22.74 1.20 3.59
N GLU A 13 23.40 0.11 3.19
CA GLU A 13 24.19 -0.78 4.08
C GLU A 13 23.36 -1.31 5.28
N LEU A 14 22.05 -1.50 5.10
CA LEU A 14 21.16 -2.03 6.14
C LEU A 14 21.23 -3.55 6.17
N SER A 15 21.64 -4.11 7.31
CA SER A 15 21.67 -5.57 7.53
C SER A 15 20.27 -6.14 7.78
N SER A 16 19.39 -5.39 8.42
CA SER A 16 17.98 -5.71 8.64
C SER A 16 17.19 -4.43 8.93
N ALA A 17 15.87 -4.51 8.90
CA ALA A 17 14.99 -3.37 9.18
C ALA A 17 13.62 -3.79 9.72
N TYR A 18 12.93 -2.84 10.36
CA TYR A 18 11.50 -2.92 10.57
C TYR A 18 10.79 -2.41 9.32
N LEU A 19 9.90 -3.22 8.75
CA LEU A 19 9.16 -2.84 7.56
C LEU A 19 7.71 -2.50 7.93
N LEU A 20 7.24 -1.33 7.48
CA LEU A 20 5.83 -0.95 7.56
C LEU A 20 5.32 -0.67 6.15
N GLY A 21 4.25 -1.36 5.76
CA GLY A 21 3.62 -1.17 4.46
C GLY A 21 2.11 -1.06 4.55
N HIS A 22 1.52 -0.08 3.85
CA HIS A 22 0.08 0.10 3.69
C HIS A 22 -0.37 -0.36 2.30
N SER A 23 -1.46 -1.13 2.21
CA SER A 23 -2.07 -1.55 0.95
C SER A 23 -1.06 -2.22 0.01
N MET A 24 -0.80 -1.70 -1.17
CA MET A 24 0.22 -2.18 -2.10
C MET A 24 1.62 -2.24 -1.45
N GLY A 25 1.97 -1.26 -0.63
CA GLY A 25 3.22 -1.28 0.16
C GLY A 25 3.24 -2.42 1.17
N GLY A 26 2.10 -2.76 1.76
CA GLY A 26 1.93 -3.93 2.63
C GLY A 26 2.13 -5.24 1.87
N LYS A 27 1.62 -5.34 0.65
CA LYS A 27 1.91 -6.49 -0.24
C LYS A 27 3.40 -6.63 -0.50
N THR A 28 4.06 -5.53 -0.87
CA THR A 28 5.51 -5.51 -1.10
C THR A 28 6.28 -5.94 0.15
N ALA A 29 5.93 -5.41 1.32
CA ALA A 29 6.56 -5.76 2.59
C ALA A 29 6.36 -7.23 2.97
N MET A 30 5.15 -7.77 2.79
CA MET A 30 4.86 -9.19 3.01
C MET A 30 5.67 -10.10 2.07
N PHE A 31 5.68 -9.81 0.77
CA PHE A 31 6.47 -10.58 -0.20
C PHE A 31 7.97 -10.48 0.08
N PHE A 32 8.45 -9.31 0.50
CA PHE A 32 9.83 -9.12 0.90
C PHE A 32 10.17 -9.97 2.13
N ALA A 33 9.33 -9.95 3.16
CA ALA A 33 9.54 -10.70 4.40
C ALA A 33 9.61 -12.22 4.18
N VAL A 34 8.73 -12.79 3.33
CA VAL A 34 8.77 -14.23 3.03
C VAL A 34 9.88 -14.61 2.05
N THR A 35 10.45 -13.65 1.31
CA THR A 35 11.54 -13.89 0.35
C THR A 35 12.91 -13.70 0.99
N TYR A 36 13.05 -12.70 1.86
CA TYR A 36 14.28 -12.30 2.54
C TYR A 36 14.06 -12.17 4.05
N PRO A 37 13.65 -13.25 4.76
CA PRO A 37 13.25 -13.17 6.16
C PRO A 37 14.36 -12.65 7.08
N SER A 38 15.62 -12.92 6.79
CA SER A 38 16.76 -12.45 7.58
C SER A 38 17.00 -10.93 7.49
N LEU A 39 16.36 -10.24 6.54
CA LEU A 39 16.47 -8.78 6.39
C LEU A 39 15.31 -8.02 7.08
N VAL A 40 14.40 -8.74 7.76
CA VAL A 40 13.21 -8.13 8.38
C VAL A 40 13.12 -8.56 9.84
N ASP A 41 13.35 -7.63 10.76
CA ASP A 41 13.27 -7.91 12.20
C ASP A 41 11.82 -7.88 12.72
N LYS A 42 11.01 -6.94 12.23
CA LYS A 42 9.57 -6.82 12.52
C LYS A 42 8.83 -6.36 11.27
N LEU A 43 7.64 -6.91 11.03
CA LEU A 43 6.78 -6.56 9.91
C LEU A 43 5.49 -5.90 10.41
N ILE A 44 5.12 -4.77 9.82
CA ILE A 44 3.82 -4.11 10.07
C ILE A 44 3.10 -3.96 8.73
N VAL A 45 1.91 -4.53 8.64
CA VAL A 45 1.06 -4.51 7.44
C VAL A 45 -0.24 -3.78 7.77
N VAL A 46 -0.56 -2.77 6.98
CA VAL A 46 -1.73 -1.92 7.20
C VAL A 46 -2.77 -2.17 6.12
N ASP A 47 -3.89 -2.71 6.55
CA ASP A 47 -5.13 -2.95 5.82
C ASP A 47 -5.00 -3.65 4.47
N ILE A 48 -4.24 -4.74 4.45
CA ILE A 48 -4.11 -5.67 3.31
C ILE A 48 -3.76 -7.08 3.81
N ALA A 49 -4.35 -8.13 3.23
CA ALA A 49 -4.06 -9.52 3.55
C ALA A 49 -3.14 -10.19 2.50
N PRO A 50 -2.49 -11.33 2.83
CA PRO A 50 -1.63 -12.07 1.90
C PRO A 50 -2.41 -12.87 0.82
N LYS A 51 -3.65 -12.51 0.54
CA LYS A 51 -4.53 -13.16 -0.44
C LYS A 51 -4.46 -12.49 -1.81
N ALA A 52 -4.94 -13.17 -2.84
CA ALA A 52 -5.25 -12.55 -4.11
C ALA A 52 -6.49 -11.64 -4.00
N TYR A 53 -6.47 -10.55 -4.76
CA TYR A 53 -7.60 -9.62 -4.86
C TYR A 53 -8.13 -9.58 -6.28
N PRO A 54 -9.45 -9.41 -6.47
CA PRO A 54 -10.00 -9.18 -7.80
C PRO A 54 -9.56 -7.81 -8.34
N PRO A 55 -9.51 -7.61 -9.67
CA PRO A 55 -9.39 -6.29 -10.27
C PRO A 55 -10.51 -5.36 -9.81
N GLY A 56 -10.23 -4.08 -9.63
CA GLY A 56 -11.21 -3.11 -9.15
C GLY A 56 -10.74 -1.65 -9.28
N HIS A 57 -9.66 -1.40 -10.04
CA HIS A 57 -9.13 -0.04 -10.20
C HIS A 57 -9.07 0.39 -11.68
N ASP A 58 -9.74 -0.34 -12.59
CA ASP A 58 -9.69 -0.04 -14.02
C ASP A 58 -10.22 1.36 -14.34
N ASP A 59 -11.32 1.77 -13.69
CA ASP A 59 -11.88 3.12 -13.83
C ASP A 59 -10.91 4.22 -13.33
N ILE A 60 -10.16 3.92 -12.27
CA ILE A 60 -9.13 4.84 -11.75
C ILE A 60 -8.00 4.98 -12.76
N PHE A 61 -7.48 3.85 -13.28
CA PHE A 61 -6.43 3.90 -14.32
C PHE A 61 -6.91 4.64 -15.56
N ALA A 62 -8.13 4.35 -16.05
CA ALA A 62 -8.72 5.02 -17.18
C ALA A 62 -8.80 6.55 -16.97
N ALA A 63 -9.27 6.97 -15.79
CA ALA A 63 -9.35 8.38 -15.43
C ALA A 63 -7.98 9.07 -15.37
N LEU A 64 -6.97 8.40 -14.79
CA LEU A 64 -5.62 8.95 -14.70
C LEU A 64 -4.94 9.05 -16.06
N PHE A 65 -5.14 8.08 -16.96
CA PHE A 65 -4.62 8.10 -18.32
C PHE A 65 -5.32 9.15 -19.22
N ALA A 66 -6.60 9.43 -18.96
CA ALA A 66 -7.37 10.40 -19.70
C ALA A 66 -7.01 11.86 -19.38
N LEU A 67 -6.26 12.13 -18.30
CA LEU A 67 -5.82 13.47 -17.96
C LEU A 67 -4.82 14.01 -19.00
N ASP A 68 -5.17 15.09 -19.69
CA ASP A 68 -4.21 15.83 -20.53
C ASP A 68 -3.29 16.73 -19.67
N LEU A 69 -2.22 16.11 -19.18
CA LEU A 69 -1.26 16.77 -18.29
C LEU A 69 -0.61 18.01 -18.88
N ARG A 70 -0.61 18.17 -20.21
CA ARG A 70 -0.02 19.33 -20.90
C ARG A 70 -0.92 20.55 -20.87
N SER A 71 -2.24 20.34 -20.84
CA SER A 71 -3.24 21.42 -20.80
C SER A 71 -3.47 21.95 -19.38
N LEU A 72 -3.20 21.14 -18.35
CA LEU A 72 -3.42 21.50 -16.95
C LEU A 72 -2.54 22.66 -16.50
N ARG A 73 -3.16 23.63 -15.82
CA ARG A 73 -2.48 24.80 -15.21
C ARG A 73 -2.35 24.65 -13.69
N THR A 74 -3.30 23.98 -13.04
CA THR A 74 -3.39 23.86 -11.59
C THR A 74 -3.78 22.44 -11.17
N ARG A 75 -3.48 22.07 -9.90
CA ARG A 75 -3.98 20.83 -9.32
C ARG A 75 -5.50 20.82 -9.14
N GLN A 76 -6.10 21.99 -9.00
CA GLN A 76 -7.56 22.14 -8.91
C GLN A 76 -8.25 21.76 -10.24
N GLU A 77 -7.65 22.14 -11.38
CA GLU A 77 -8.14 21.69 -12.69
C GLU A 77 -8.04 20.17 -12.84
N ALA A 78 -6.93 19.57 -12.37
CA ALA A 78 -6.79 18.12 -12.37
C ALA A 78 -7.83 17.44 -11.47
N ASP A 79 -8.10 17.98 -10.28
CA ASP A 79 -9.15 17.47 -9.38
C ASP A 79 -10.53 17.55 -10.03
N ALA A 80 -10.86 18.70 -10.64
CA ALA A 80 -12.12 18.88 -11.34
C ALA A 80 -12.28 17.92 -12.54
N ALA A 81 -11.20 17.66 -13.28
CA ALA A 81 -11.23 16.72 -14.40
C ALA A 81 -11.42 15.25 -13.94
N LEU A 82 -10.90 14.88 -12.78
CA LEU A 82 -11.06 13.54 -12.20
C LEU A 82 -12.42 13.33 -11.52
N ALA A 83 -13.08 14.41 -11.06
CA ALA A 83 -14.28 14.32 -10.23
C ALA A 83 -15.43 13.48 -10.83
N PRO A 84 -15.71 13.52 -12.15
CA PRO A 84 -16.76 12.70 -12.76
C PRO A 84 -16.49 11.18 -12.66
N SER A 85 -15.23 10.77 -12.80
CA SER A 85 -14.83 9.35 -12.80
C SER A 85 -14.45 8.83 -11.40
N ILE A 86 -13.99 9.72 -10.52
CA ILE A 86 -13.58 9.40 -9.16
C ILE A 86 -14.32 10.34 -8.20
N PRO A 87 -15.54 10.01 -7.77
CA PRO A 87 -16.38 10.90 -6.93
C PRO A 87 -15.81 11.16 -5.53
N ASP A 88 -15.02 10.20 -4.98
CA ASP A 88 -14.41 10.32 -3.65
C ASP A 88 -13.30 11.38 -3.66
N LEU A 89 -13.53 12.48 -2.95
CA LEU A 89 -12.60 13.59 -2.82
C LEU A 89 -11.28 13.17 -2.16
N ALA A 90 -11.33 12.35 -1.11
CA ALA A 90 -10.15 11.93 -0.38
C ALA A 90 -9.22 11.08 -1.26
N LEU A 91 -9.81 10.17 -2.04
CA LEU A 91 -9.09 9.37 -3.02
C LEU A 91 -8.47 10.24 -4.12
N ARG A 92 -9.21 11.22 -4.69
CA ARG A 92 -8.64 12.14 -5.68
C ARG A 92 -7.46 12.92 -5.12
N GLN A 93 -7.61 13.49 -3.93
CA GLN A 93 -6.54 14.25 -3.27
C GLN A 93 -5.30 13.37 -3.00
N PHE A 94 -5.50 12.11 -2.64
CA PHE A 94 -4.40 11.15 -2.49
C PHE A 94 -3.70 10.87 -3.83
N LEU A 95 -4.44 10.57 -4.88
CA LEU A 95 -3.89 10.32 -6.22
C LEU A 95 -3.10 11.52 -6.73
N LEU A 96 -3.64 12.72 -6.57
CA LEU A 96 -3.01 13.98 -6.99
C LEU A 96 -1.74 14.37 -6.21
N LYS A 97 -1.43 13.73 -5.07
CA LYS A 97 -0.10 13.87 -4.43
C LYS A 97 1.03 13.39 -5.35
N ASN A 98 0.72 12.53 -6.30
CA ASN A 98 1.66 12.02 -7.30
C ASN A 98 1.74 12.90 -8.56
N LEU A 99 0.96 13.95 -8.64
CA LEU A 99 1.04 14.93 -9.73
C LEU A 99 2.13 15.95 -9.39
N GLU A 100 3.16 16.04 -10.19
CA GLU A 100 4.31 16.91 -10.00
C GLU A 100 4.38 17.97 -11.12
N ARG A 101 4.72 19.21 -10.77
CA ARG A 101 4.94 20.26 -11.74
C ARG A 101 6.42 20.30 -12.11
N GLU A 102 6.73 20.19 -13.38
CA GLU A 102 8.08 20.32 -13.92
C GLU A 102 8.53 21.79 -14.01
N ALA A 103 9.83 22.01 -14.20
CA ALA A 103 10.39 23.34 -14.42
C ALA A 103 9.82 24.05 -15.66
N SER A 104 9.36 23.30 -16.67
CA SER A 104 8.64 23.78 -17.85
C SER A 104 7.26 24.37 -17.54
N GLY A 105 6.72 24.10 -16.34
CA GLY A 105 5.37 24.45 -15.93
C GLY A 105 4.31 23.40 -16.25
N THR A 106 4.64 22.35 -17.01
CA THR A 106 3.77 21.21 -17.31
C THR A 106 3.67 20.25 -16.11
N PHE A 107 2.62 19.44 -16.09
CA PHE A 107 2.49 18.40 -15.09
C PHE A 107 2.97 17.05 -15.60
N ARG A 108 3.48 16.21 -14.67
CA ARG A 108 3.77 14.80 -14.91
C ARG A 108 3.36 13.95 -13.72
N TRP A 109 3.15 12.66 -13.94
CA TRP A 109 3.05 11.71 -12.85
C TRP A 109 4.45 11.41 -12.28
N ARG A 110 4.62 11.56 -10.98
CA ARG A 110 5.84 11.14 -10.27
C ARG A 110 5.99 9.63 -10.22
N ILE A 111 4.87 8.91 -10.20
CA ILE A 111 4.82 7.45 -10.24
C ILE A 111 4.93 6.93 -11.68
N ALA A 112 5.47 5.75 -11.86
CA ALA A 112 5.50 5.03 -13.14
C ALA A 112 4.13 4.40 -13.44
N LEU A 113 3.10 5.24 -13.71
CA LEU A 113 1.70 4.84 -13.85
C LEU A 113 1.50 3.71 -14.87
N GLU A 114 2.14 3.83 -16.05
CA GLU A 114 2.07 2.79 -17.10
C GLU A 114 2.65 1.45 -16.62
N THR A 115 3.78 1.49 -15.91
CA THR A 115 4.42 0.29 -15.36
C THR A 115 3.54 -0.37 -14.29
N ILE A 116 2.93 0.43 -13.41
CA ILE A 116 2.00 -0.05 -12.40
C ILE A 116 0.78 -0.71 -13.06
N HIS A 117 0.18 -0.05 -14.04
CA HIS A 117 -0.96 -0.59 -14.78
C HIS A 117 -0.61 -1.89 -15.51
N LYS A 118 0.51 -1.91 -16.25
CA LYS A 118 0.98 -3.12 -16.97
C LYS A 118 1.19 -4.31 -16.04
N ASN A 119 1.63 -4.07 -14.80
CA ASN A 119 1.92 -5.10 -13.80
C ASN A 119 0.81 -5.22 -12.74
N TYR A 120 -0.38 -4.65 -12.99
CA TYR A 120 -1.45 -4.64 -12.00
C TYR A 120 -1.87 -6.03 -11.55
N GLY A 121 -1.94 -6.99 -12.47
CA GLY A 121 -2.23 -8.39 -12.16
C GLY A 121 -1.22 -9.02 -11.19
N GLU A 122 0.06 -8.65 -11.25
CA GLU A 122 1.08 -9.13 -10.30
C GLU A 122 0.88 -8.53 -8.90
N ILE A 123 0.44 -7.27 -8.82
CA ILE A 123 0.13 -6.60 -7.54
C ILE A 123 -1.05 -7.27 -6.84
N LEU A 124 -2.00 -7.82 -7.60
CA LEU A 124 -3.19 -8.48 -7.07
C LEU A 124 -2.94 -9.90 -6.55
N LYS A 125 -1.82 -10.55 -6.89
CA LYS A 125 -1.51 -11.94 -6.48
C LYS A 125 -1.44 -12.10 -4.96
N GLY A 126 -1.83 -13.28 -4.48
CA GLY A 126 -1.61 -13.71 -3.10
C GLY A 126 -0.21 -14.26 -2.86
N ILE A 127 0.13 -14.49 -1.60
CA ILE A 127 1.35 -15.19 -1.17
C ILE A 127 1.04 -16.67 -1.07
N GLU A 128 1.91 -17.51 -1.62
CA GLU A 128 1.76 -18.97 -1.52
C GLU A 128 1.92 -19.43 -0.06
N PRO A 129 1.00 -20.28 0.46
CA PRO A 129 1.02 -20.73 1.85
C PRO A 129 2.27 -21.56 2.24
N SER A 130 3.03 -22.06 1.24
CA SER A 130 4.29 -22.79 1.45
C SER A 130 5.45 -21.91 1.90
N ARG A 131 5.30 -20.60 1.87
CA ARG A 131 6.29 -19.64 2.37
C ARG A 131 5.81 -19.05 3.68
N THR A 132 6.67 -19.05 4.70
CA THR A 132 6.38 -18.46 6.02
C THR A 132 7.36 -17.37 6.36
N PHE A 133 6.92 -16.47 7.23
CA PHE A 133 7.76 -15.49 7.91
C PHE A 133 7.52 -15.65 9.42
N ASP A 134 8.54 -16.14 10.13
CA ASP A 134 8.42 -16.59 11.53
C ASP A 134 8.86 -15.51 12.54
N GLU A 135 9.20 -14.31 12.07
CA GLU A 135 9.49 -13.16 12.93
C GLU A 135 8.20 -12.39 13.31
N PRO A 136 8.24 -11.50 14.33
CA PRO A 136 7.07 -10.75 14.75
C PRO A 136 6.41 -9.97 13.63
N ALA A 137 5.11 -10.16 13.45
CA ALA A 137 4.32 -9.43 12.47
C ALA A 137 3.07 -8.80 13.13
N LEU A 138 2.72 -7.59 12.70
CA LEU A 138 1.52 -6.89 13.11
C LEU A 138 0.68 -6.57 11.88
N PHE A 139 -0.58 -6.99 11.90
CA PHE A 139 -1.57 -6.60 10.91
C PHE A 139 -2.56 -5.63 11.54
N ILE A 140 -2.58 -4.39 11.05
CA ILE A 140 -3.52 -3.37 11.48
C ILE A 140 -4.64 -3.34 10.45
N ARG A 141 -5.84 -3.79 10.83
CA ARG A 141 -7.03 -3.75 9.97
C ARG A 141 -7.98 -2.65 10.38
N SER A 142 -8.71 -2.14 9.44
CA SER A 142 -9.81 -1.21 9.68
C SER A 142 -11.12 -1.97 9.91
N GLU A 143 -12.03 -1.36 10.66
CA GLU A 143 -13.36 -1.93 10.90
C GLU A 143 -14.26 -1.85 9.64
N ASN A 144 -14.14 -0.77 8.88
CA ASN A 144 -15.01 -0.46 7.74
C ASN A 144 -14.35 -0.75 6.38
N SER A 145 -13.35 -1.64 6.33
CA SER A 145 -12.66 -2.06 5.11
C SER A 145 -12.78 -3.57 4.89
N ASP A 146 -12.84 -3.96 3.63
CA ASP A 146 -12.94 -5.36 3.21
C ASP A 146 -11.59 -6.01 2.90
N TYR A 147 -10.49 -5.30 3.06
CA TYR A 147 -9.18 -5.81 2.72
C TYR A 147 -8.71 -6.93 3.66
N ILE A 148 -9.03 -6.84 4.96
CA ILE A 148 -8.80 -7.91 5.94
C ILE A 148 -10.13 -8.22 6.64
N ARG A 149 -10.71 -9.39 6.38
CA ARG A 149 -11.93 -9.87 7.04
C ARG A 149 -11.59 -11.01 7.99
N ASP A 150 -12.51 -11.39 8.88
CA ASP A 150 -12.30 -12.50 9.84
C ASP A 150 -11.91 -13.80 9.15
N ARG A 151 -12.50 -14.10 7.99
CA ARG A 151 -12.18 -15.29 7.18
C ARG A 151 -10.73 -15.30 6.66
N ASP A 152 -10.05 -14.17 6.64
CA ASP A 152 -8.66 -14.03 6.17
C ASP A 152 -7.65 -14.32 7.30
N THR A 153 -8.11 -14.46 8.57
CA THR A 153 -7.24 -14.67 9.74
C THR A 153 -6.47 -16.00 9.63
N ALA A 154 -7.14 -17.11 9.34
CA ALA A 154 -6.48 -18.40 9.25
C ALA A 154 -5.46 -18.48 8.10
N PRO A 155 -5.79 -18.05 6.85
CA PRO A 155 -4.80 -17.96 5.78
C PRO A 155 -3.63 -17.01 6.12
N LEU A 156 -3.90 -15.88 6.80
CA LEU A 156 -2.88 -14.93 7.21
C LEU A 156 -1.90 -15.55 8.21
N THR A 157 -2.41 -16.20 9.24
CA THR A 157 -1.57 -16.84 10.27
C THR A 157 -0.84 -18.08 9.77
N SER A 158 -1.28 -18.71 8.68
CA SER A 158 -0.53 -19.80 8.05
C SER A 158 0.77 -19.30 7.38
N VAL A 159 0.78 -18.06 6.88
CA VAL A 159 1.98 -17.42 6.28
C VAL A 159 2.81 -16.68 7.32
N PHE A 160 2.14 -16.09 8.32
CA PHE A 160 2.72 -15.27 9.38
C PHE A 160 2.34 -15.86 10.77
N PRO A 161 2.97 -16.96 11.23
CA PRO A 161 2.55 -17.66 12.45
C PRO A 161 2.63 -16.82 13.73
N ARG A 162 3.51 -15.81 13.77
CA ARG A 162 3.66 -14.87 14.89
C ARG A 162 2.90 -13.56 14.69
N ALA A 163 1.92 -13.55 13.78
CA ALA A 163 1.12 -12.36 13.52
C ALA A 163 0.18 -12.02 14.67
N ARG A 164 0.12 -10.73 15.00
CA ARG A 164 -0.92 -10.12 15.82
C ARG A 164 -1.82 -9.31 14.91
N ILE A 165 -3.14 -9.41 15.07
CA ILE A 165 -4.11 -8.65 14.30
C ILE A 165 -4.80 -7.67 15.25
N ILE A 166 -4.76 -6.38 14.91
CA ILE A 166 -5.42 -5.31 15.67
C ILE A 166 -6.41 -4.61 14.76
N THR A 167 -7.66 -4.48 15.22
CA THR A 167 -8.69 -3.71 14.52
C THR A 167 -8.73 -2.29 15.07
N VAL A 168 -8.69 -1.29 14.19
CA VAL A 168 -8.89 0.12 14.56
C VAL A 168 -10.35 0.48 14.25
N PRO A 169 -11.16 0.76 15.29
CA PRO A 169 -12.59 0.98 15.12
C PRO A 169 -12.87 2.31 14.40
N GLY A 170 -13.99 2.36 13.68
CA GLY A 170 -14.50 3.56 13.01
C GLY A 170 -13.68 4.00 11.79
N THR A 171 -12.64 3.25 11.39
CA THR A 171 -11.77 3.63 10.25
C THR A 171 -12.10 2.86 8.99
N GLY A 172 -11.82 3.49 7.84
CA GLY A 172 -11.76 2.88 6.52
C GLY A 172 -10.31 2.52 6.13
N HIS A 173 -10.06 2.38 4.83
CA HIS A 173 -8.76 1.95 4.30
C HIS A 173 -7.57 2.85 4.69
N TRP A 174 -7.83 4.10 5.03
CA TRP A 174 -6.80 5.10 5.33
C TRP A 174 -6.58 5.30 6.84
N ILE A 175 -6.41 4.21 7.59
CA ILE A 175 -6.28 4.20 9.06
C ILE A 175 -5.32 5.28 9.57
N HIS A 176 -4.15 5.42 8.95
CA HIS A 176 -3.12 6.39 9.34
C HIS A 176 -3.54 7.86 9.14
N ALA A 177 -4.52 8.11 8.26
CA ALA A 177 -5.07 9.44 8.03
C ALA A 177 -6.35 9.69 8.86
N GLU A 178 -7.17 8.64 9.04
CA GLU A 178 -8.47 8.73 9.72
C GLU A 178 -8.32 8.67 11.26
N ALA A 179 -7.37 7.88 11.77
CA ALA A 179 -7.08 7.74 13.20
C ALA A 179 -5.57 7.82 13.51
N PRO A 180 -4.87 8.94 13.20
CA PRO A 180 -3.40 9.03 13.25
C PRO A 180 -2.81 8.77 14.64
N ARG A 181 -3.50 9.17 15.71
CA ARG A 181 -3.03 8.97 17.09
C ARG A 181 -3.09 7.50 17.48
N GLU A 182 -4.20 6.84 17.19
CA GLU A 182 -4.37 5.42 17.49
C GLU A 182 -3.44 4.56 16.64
N PHE A 183 -3.32 4.88 15.36
CA PHE A 183 -2.36 4.24 14.47
C PHE A 183 -0.92 4.33 15.00
N ALA A 184 -0.48 5.54 15.37
CA ALA A 184 0.87 5.75 15.91
C ALA A 184 1.08 4.97 17.22
N ARG A 185 0.08 4.96 18.12
CA ARG A 185 0.14 4.21 19.37
C ARG A 185 0.33 2.71 19.11
N VAL A 186 -0.49 2.12 18.25
CA VAL A 186 -0.42 0.69 17.90
C VAL A 186 0.94 0.32 17.28
N VAL A 187 1.48 1.17 16.41
CA VAL A 187 2.78 0.95 15.78
C VAL A 187 3.91 1.03 16.82
N VAL A 188 3.92 2.08 17.65
CA VAL A 188 4.96 2.27 18.67
C VAL A 188 4.94 1.16 19.71
N ASP A 189 3.76 0.77 20.20
CA ASP A 189 3.60 -0.33 21.16
C ASP A 189 4.11 -1.68 20.61
N PHE A 190 4.03 -1.88 19.31
CA PHE A 190 4.56 -3.10 18.67
C PHE A 190 6.08 -3.03 18.44
N LEU A 191 6.62 -1.85 18.20
CA LEU A 191 8.05 -1.68 17.95
C LEU A 191 8.89 -1.68 19.24
N ALA A 192 8.28 -1.26 20.35
CA ALA A 192 8.90 -1.35 21.68
C ALA A 192 9.13 -2.83 22.09
#